data_dea12fbfc60decd48b3e60929f16d9ca
#
_entry.id   dea12fbfc60decd48b3e60929f16d9ca
#
_cell.length_a   1.000
_cell.length_b   1.000
_cell.length_c   1.000
_cell.angle_alpha   90.00
_cell.angle_beta   90.00
_cell.angle_gamma   90.00
#
_symmetry.space_group_name_H-M   'P 1'
#
loop_
_entity.id
_entity.type
_entity.pdbx_description
1 polymer ?
#
loop_
_entity_poly.entity_id
_entity_poly.type
_entity_poly.pdbx_seq_one_letter_code
_entity_poly.pdbx_strand_id
1 'polypeptide(L)'
;MKMAEQNISGVKLERLRQNAVKKHKILRKLLPVCLILFIGLTLVKNRFLFVSISEYGFGDPATQGALWGLIGGLMLSVIFAGAIFGFYYMLVYKKAYDLFCINFKNKYVLDTLRQLPDFSELRYNAGGGLSYEEMNRLKLIPGGQSVFYQSSDELSGKLDGVPFRAVNVCTGEKASARSSTPKILFEGQVIVFSYFDNRKISEGFVQV
;
A
#
# COMPACT_ATOMS: atom_id res chain seq x y z
N MET A 1 23.20 -26.21 14.73
CA MET A 1 23.49 -24.93 14.07
C MET A 1 22.25 -24.32 13.37
N LYS A 2 21.51 -25.05 12.52
CA LYS A 2 20.29 -24.54 11.84
C LYS A 2 19.18 -24.01 12.77
N MET A 3 18.90 -24.65 13.90
CA MET A 3 17.89 -24.19 14.86
C MET A 3 18.23 -22.84 15.53
N ALA A 4 19.51 -22.59 15.81
CA ALA A 4 19.93 -21.31 16.41
C ALA A 4 19.81 -20.15 15.42
N GLU A 5 20.13 -20.36 14.14
CA GLU A 5 19.96 -19.36 13.09
C GLU A 5 18.48 -19.05 12.81
N GLN A 6 17.59 -20.06 12.84
CA GLN A 6 16.15 -19.86 12.73
C GLN A 6 15.61 -19.01 13.89
N ASN A 7 16.09 -19.26 15.12
CA ASN A 7 15.64 -18.52 16.30
C ASN A 7 16.09 -17.03 16.27
N ILE A 8 17.34 -16.77 15.88
CA ILE A 8 17.85 -15.39 15.70
C ILE A 8 17.05 -14.65 14.62
N SER A 9 16.61 -15.36 13.59
CA SER A 9 15.82 -14.78 12.50
C SER A 9 14.38 -14.44 12.91
N GLY A 10 13.75 -15.28 13.72
CA GLY A 10 12.43 -15.02 14.29
C GLY A 10 12.42 -13.78 15.18
N VAL A 11 13.42 -13.63 16.05
CA VAL A 11 13.58 -12.45 16.91
C VAL A 11 13.75 -11.17 16.09
N LYS A 12 14.53 -11.21 15.00
CA LYS A 12 14.72 -10.05 14.12
C LYS A 12 13.43 -9.68 13.41
N LEU A 13 12.67 -10.66 12.91
CA LEU A 13 11.39 -10.44 12.25
C LEU A 13 10.36 -9.86 13.22
N GLU A 14 10.29 -10.38 14.43
CA GLU A 14 9.40 -9.85 15.47
C GLU A 14 9.73 -8.40 15.84
N ARG A 15 11.02 -8.03 15.91
CA ARG A 15 11.43 -6.63 16.09
C ARG A 15 10.96 -5.73 14.95
N LEU A 16 11.04 -6.19 13.70
CA LEU A 16 10.53 -5.44 12.53
C LEU A 16 9.02 -5.27 12.61
N ARG A 17 8.28 -6.34 12.96
CA ARG A 17 6.83 -6.29 13.18
C ARG A 17 6.45 -5.29 14.26
N GLN A 18 7.10 -5.38 15.42
CA GLN A 18 6.85 -4.46 16.54
C GLN A 18 7.16 -3.00 16.18
N ASN A 19 8.23 -2.76 15.41
CA ASN A 19 8.56 -1.43 14.92
C ASN A 19 7.46 -0.88 13.98
N ALA A 20 6.98 -1.70 13.04
CA ALA A 20 5.89 -1.30 12.15
C ALA A 20 4.59 -1.02 12.93
N VAL A 21 4.23 -1.87 13.89
CA VAL A 21 3.06 -1.68 14.76
C VAL A 21 3.20 -0.42 15.62
N LYS A 22 4.39 -0.16 16.19
CA LYS A 22 4.65 1.06 16.97
C LYS A 22 4.46 2.32 16.11
N LYS A 23 5.01 2.32 14.90
CA LYS A 23 4.87 3.45 13.98
C LYS A 23 3.43 3.64 13.51
N HIS A 24 2.68 2.56 13.31
CA HIS A 24 1.25 2.63 13.02
C HIS A 24 0.44 3.26 14.19
N LYS A 25 0.75 2.87 15.43
CA LYS A 25 0.11 3.48 16.62
C LYS A 25 0.39 4.98 16.72
N ILE A 26 1.62 5.41 16.39
CA ILE A 26 1.97 6.84 16.35
C ILE A 26 1.19 7.54 15.24
N LEU A 27 1.13 6.95 14.04
CA LEU A 27 0.39 7.50 12.90
C LEU A 27 -1.09 7.75 13.25
N ARG A 28 -1.76 6.78 13.90
CA ARG A 28 -3.17 6.93 14.32
C ARG A 28 -3.39 8.08 15.31
N LYS A 29 -2.40 8.40 16.13
CA LYS A 29 -2.49 9.50 17.12
C LYS A 29 -2.05 10.84 16.53
N LEU A 30 -1.24 10.83 15.47
CA LEU A 30 -0.64 12.05 14.91
C LEU A 30 -1.69 13.01 14.36
N LEU A 31 -2.64 12.50 13.57
CA LEU A 31 -3.67 13.31 12.94
C LEU A 31 -4.53 14.08 13.97
N PRO A 32 -5.17 13.43 14.96
CA PRO A 32 -5.97 14.14 15.94
C PRO A 32 -5.16 15.11 16.80
N VAL A 33 -3.91 14.77 17.16
CA VAL A 33 -3.04 15.66 17.91
C VAL A 33 -2.69 16.91 17.10
N CYS A 34 -2.31 16.75 15.84
CA CYS A 34 -2.03 17.89 14.95
C CYS A 34 -3.28 18.75 14.74
N LEU A 35 -4.45 18.15 14.53
CA LEU A 35 -5.70 18.89 14.38
C LEU A 35 -6.02 19.73 15.63
N ILE A 36 -5.94 19.13 16.82
CA ILE A 36 -6.20 19.83 18.08
C ILE A 36 -5.23 21.01 18.26
N LEU A 37 -3.94 20.81 17.99
CA LEU A 37 -2.94 21.86 18.10
C LEU A 37 -3.20 23.01 17.13
N PHE A 38 -3.43 22.71 15.84
CA PHE A 38 -3.64 23.75 14.83
C PHE A 38 -4.97 24.49 15.01
N ILE A 39 -6.04 23.77 15.40
CA ILE A 39 -7.33 24.40 15.74
C ILE A 39 -7.16 25.29 16.96
N GLY A 40 -6.49 24.82 18.02
CA GLY A 40 -6.21 25.61 19.22
C GLY A 40 -5.44 26.88 18.89
N LEU A 41 -4.37 26.80 18.08
CA LEU A 41 -3.61 27.96 17.63
C LEU A 41 -4.49 28.95 16.83
N THR A 42 -5.36 28.45 15.95
CA THR A 42 -6.28 29.27 15.18
C THR A 42 -7.26 30.01 16.08
N LEU A 43 -7.82 29.34 17.08
CA LEU A 43 -8.74 29.97 18.05
C LEU A 43 -8.03 31.02 18.87
N VAL A 44 -6.81 30.76 19.37
CA VAL A 44 -6.01 31.74 20.12
C VAL A 44 -5.68 32.97 19.27
N LYS A 45 -5.29 32.76 17.99
CA LYS A 45 -5.02 33.86 17.06
C LYS A 45 -6.26 34.72 16.80
N ASN A 46 -7.42 34.11 16.72
CA ASN A 46 -8.69 34.80 16.45
C ASN A 46 -9.50 35.13 17.71
N ARG A 47 -8.84 35.20 18.89
CA ARG A 47 -9.53 35.50 20.15
C ARG A 47 -10.33 36.81 20.13
N PHE A 48 -9.87 37.80 19.36
CA PHE A 48 -10.57 39.08 19.21
C PHE A 48 -11.94 38.93 18.49
N LEU A 49 -12.19 37.88 17.75
CA LEU A 49 -13.50 37.62 17.16
C LEU A 49 -14.60 37.55 18.23
N PHE A 50 -14.32 36.87 19.36
CA PHE A 50 -15.28 36.75 20.45
C PHE A 50 -15.59 38.08 21.09
N VAL A 51 -14.58 38.96 21.22
CA VAL A 51 -14.74 40.33 21.70
C VAL A 51 -15.56 41.16 20.70
N SER A 52 -15.22 41.11 19.42
CA SER A 52 -15.94 41.85 18.39
C SER A 52 -17.42 41.46 18.30
N ILE A 53 -17.74 40.15 18.41
CA ILE A 53 -19.12 39.68 18.40
C ILE A 53 -19.91 40.24 19.61
N SER A 54 -19.27 40.28 20.78
CA SER A 54 -19.94 40.77 22.01
C SER A 54 -20.16 42.29 22.02
N GLU A 55 -19.26 43.07 21.36
CA GLU A 55 -19.33 44.51 21.33
C GLU A 55 -20.13 45.08 20.15
N TYR A 56 -19.95 44.52 18.97
CA TYR A 56 -20.46 45.07 17.71
C TYR A 56 -21.51 44.19 16.98
N GLY A 57 -21.70 42.96 17.46
CA GLY A 57 -22.63 42.01 16.84
C GLY A 57 -22.12 41.38 15.52
N PHE A 58 -22.90 40.48 14.95
CA PHE A 58 -22.55 39.72 13.74
C PHE A 58 -22.61 40.56 12.43
N GLY A 59 -23.31 41.68 12.44
CA GLY A 59 -23.54 42.52 11.25
C GLY A 59 -22.38 43.47 10.93
N ASP A 60 -21.45 43.68 11.85
CA ASP A 60 -20.37 44.60 11.67
C ASP A 60 -19.29 44.07 10.67
N PRO A 61 -18.77 44.90 9.74
CA PRO A 61 -17.74 44.52 8.77
C PRO A 61 -16.46 43.93 9.42
N ALA A 62 -16.04 44.46 10.57
CA ALA A 62 -14.87 43.98 11.30
C ALA A 62 -15.09 42.56 11.83
N THR A 63 -16.28 42.29 12.38
CA THR A 63 -16.69 40.94 12.83
C THR A 63 -16.75 39.96 11.69
N GLN A 64 -17.29 40.37 10.52
CA GLN A 64 -17.32 39.52 9.31
C GLN A 64 -15.90 39.21 8.83
N GLY A 65 -14.99 40.18 8.79
CA GLY A 65 -13.59 39.97 8.43
C GLY A 65 -12.88 38.99 9.34
N ALA A 66 -13.09 39.09 10.66
CA ALA A 66 -12.54 38.17 11.65
C ALA A 66 -13.12 36.75 11.50
N LEU A 67 -14.38 36.62 11.11
CA LEU A 67 -15.05 35.34 10.88
C LEU A 67 -14.46 34.61 9.66
N TRP A 68 -14.21 35.34 8.56
CA TRP A 68 -13.51 34.80 7.40
C TRP A 68 -12.07 34.38 7.72
N GLY A 69 -11.38 35.17 8.57
CA GLY A 69 -10.06 34.81 9.08
C GLY A 69 -10.05 33.51 9.89
N LEU A 70 -11.09 33.30 10.71
CA LEU A 70 -11.26 32.03 11.46
C LEU A 70 -11.51 30.85 10.52
N ILE A 71 -12.42 30.98 9.56
CA ILE A 71 -12.73 29.93 8.60
C ILE A 71 -11.49 29.56 7.79
N GLY A 72 -10.78 30.56 7.25
CA GLY A 72 -9.54 30.35 6.51
C GLY A 72 -8.46 29.67 7.36
N GLY A 73 -8.32 30.07 8.61
CA GLY A 73 -7.38 29.46 9.55
C GLY A 73 -7.72 28.01 9.88
N LEU A 74 -9.00 27.68 10.03
CA LEU A 74 -9.44 26.28 10.22
C LEU A 74 -9.16 25.42 9.01
N MET A 75 -9.43 25.91 7.79
CA MET A 75 -9.11 25.19 6.56
C MET A 75 -7.60 24.92 6.41
N LEU A 76 -6.77 25.94 6.68
CA LEU A 76 -5.31 25.78 6.68
C LEU A 76 -4.86 24.76 7.73
N SER A 77 -5.47 24.74 8.90
CA SER A 77 -5.17 23.77 9.97
C SER A 77 -5.36 22.33 9.50
N VAL A 78 -6.45 22.04 8.76
CA VAL A 78 -6.72 20.71 8.19
C VAL A 78 -5.68 20.35 7.12
N ILE A 79 -5.31 21.30 6.26
CA ILE A 79 -4.31 21.08 5.20
C ILE A 79 -2.94 20.75 5.83
N PHE A 80 -2.47 21.53 6.81
CA PHE A 80 -1.20 21.29 7.48
C PHE A 80 -1.17 19.98 8.26
N ALA A 81 -2.24 19.67 9.00
CA ALA A 81 -2.35 18.41 9.71
C ALA A 81 -2.31 17.20 8.72
N GLY A 82 -3.02 17.31 7.59
CA GLY A 82 -3.01 16.31 6.52
C GLY A 82 -1.63 16.16 5.87
N ALA A 83 -0.92 17.26 5.64
CA ALA A 83 0.44 17.24 5.08
C ALA A 83 1.44 16.54 6.03
N ILE A 84 1.41 16.86 7.32
CA ILE A 84 2.26 16.20 8.33
C ILE A 84 1.95 14.70 8.41
N PHE A 85 0.66 14.35 8.43
CA PHE A 85 0.23 12.96 8.44
C PHE A 85 0.70 12.21 7.19
N GLY A 86 0.51 12.78 6.00
CA GLY A 86 0.95 12.19 4.72
C GLY A 86 2.46 12.01 4.66
N PHE A 87 3.22 13.01 5.10
CA PHE A 87 4.67 12.95 5.17
C PHE A 87 5.16 11.83 6.12
N TYR A 88 4.59 11.75 7.33
CA TYR A 88 4.92 10.68 8.27
C TYR A 88 4.54 9.30 7.72
N TYR A 89 3.36 9.18 7.09
CA TYR A 89 2.92 7.95 6.45
C TYR A 89 3.93 7.46 5.41
N MET A 90 4.31 8.33 4.45
CA MET A 90 5.20 7.95 3.35
C MET A 90 6.63 7.65 3.81
N LEU A 91 7.22 8.50 4.66
CA LEU A 91 8.64 8.41 4.99
C LEU A 91 8.95 7.47 6.14
N VAL A 92 8.01 7.33 7.07
CA VAL A 92 8.29 6.60 8.33
C VAL A 92 7.52 5.29 8.40
N TYR A 93 6.20 5.36 8.27
CA TYR A 93 5.36 4.16 8.43
C TYR A 93 5.49 3.20 7.26
N LYS A 94 5.30 3.68 6.02
CA LYS A 94 5.35 2.85 4.81
C LYS A 94 6.68 2.11 4.69
N LYS A 95 7.81 2.79 4.88
CA LYS A 95 9.15 2.16 4.85
C LYS A 95 9.29 1.04 5.88
N ALA A 96 8.79 1.24 7.10
CA ALA A 96 8.88 0.22 8.14
C ALA A 96 7.99 -0.98 7.84
N TYR A 97 6.82 -0.74 7.28
CA TYR A 97 5.87 -1.77 6.88
C TYR A 97 6.40 -2.59 5.70
N ASP A 98 6.89 -1.92 4.64
CA ASP A 98 7.46 -2.58 3.47
C ASP A 98 8.69 -3.44 3.85
N LEU A 99 9.57 -2.89 4.71
CA LEU A 99 10.71 -3.65 5.21
C LEU A 99 10.29 -4.91 5.99
N PHE A 100 9.26 -4.81 6.80
CA PHE A 100 8.69 -5.97 7.49
C PHE A 100 8.12 -6.99 6.48
N CYS A 101 7.28 -6.56 5.54
CA CYS A 101 6.65 -7.43 4.54
C CYS A 101 7.68 -8.16 3.67
N ILE A 102 8.70 -7.45 3.16
CA ILE A 102 9.76 -8.04 2.35
C ILE A 102 10.54 -9.09 3.16
N ASN A 103 10.93 -8.77 4.40
CA ASN A 103 11.65 -9.74 5.24
C ASN A 103 10.78 -10.93 5.64
N PHE A 104 9.49 -10.71 5.90
CA PHE A 104 8.53 -11.78 6.18
C PHE A 104 8.44 -12.76 5.01
N LYS A 105 8.21 -12.24 3.80
CA LYS A 105 8.09 -13.06 2.59
C LYS A 105 9.41 -13.76 2.24
N ASN A 106 10.53 -13.03 2.23
CA ASN A 106 11.84 -13.58 1.88
C ASN A 106 12.36 -14.63 2.86
N LYS A 107 12.05 -14.50 4.12
CA LYS A 107 12.65 -15.35 5.15
C LYS A 107 11.66 -16.38 5.69
N TYR A 108 10.47 -15.97 6.05
CA TYR A 108 9.51 -16.87 6.68
C TYR A 108 8.77 -17.74 5.66
N VAL A 109 8.23 -17.11 4.63
CA VAL A 109 7.47 -17.83 3.59
C VAL A 109 8.39 -18.73 2.78
N LEU A 110 9.52 -18.21 2.28
CA LEU A 110 10.46 -19.02 1.51
C LEU A 110 11.07 -20.16 2.32
N ASP A 111 11.46 -19.90 3.58
CA ASP A 111 12.06 -20.94 4.42
C ASP A 111 11.04 -22.05 4.76
N THR A 112 9.76 -21.69 4.91
CA THR A 112 8.68 -22.68 5.11
C THR A 112 8.46 -23.50 3.85
N LEU A 113 8.39 -22.87 2.67
CA LEU A 113 8.21 -23.58 1.40
C LEU A 113 9.41 -24.47 1.06
N ARG A 114 10.65 -24.05 1.38
CA ARG A 114 11.87 -24.85 1.19
C ARG A 114 11.93 -26.11 2.05
N GLN A 115 11.13 -26.19 3.11
CA GLN A 115 11.02 -27.41 3.92
C GLN A 115 10.13 -28.47 3.28
N LEU A 116 9.31 -28.08 2.31
CA LEU A 116 8.48 -29.00 1.53
C LEU A 116 9.34 -29.66 0.45
N PRO A 117 9.34 -30.99 0.33
CA PRO A 117 10.20 -31.73 -0.59
C PRO A 117 9.95 -31.39 -2.06
N ASP A 118 8.72 -31.02 -2.40
CA ASP A 118 8.25 -30.78 -3.76
C ASP A 118 8.73 -29.45 -4.34
N PHE A 119 9.17 -28.52 -3.46
CA PHE A 119 9.63 -27.19 -3.86
C PHE A 119 11.16 -27.11 -3.92
N SER A 120 11.68 -26.57 -5.03
CA SER A 120 13.11 -26.34 -5.21
C SER A 120 13.38 -25.00 -5.91
N GLU A 121 14.61 -24.50 -5.80
CA GLU A 121 15.11 -23.28 -6.46
C GLU A 121 14.25 -22.03 -6.20
N LEU A 122 13.55 -21.96 -5.07
CA LEU A 122 12.62 -20.89 -4.73
C LEU A 122 13.33 -19.53 -4.62
N ARG A 123 12.77 -18.52 -5.30
CA ARG A 123 13.16 -17.11 -5.25
C ARG A 123 11.95 -16.24 -5.09
N TYR A 124 12.09 -15.16 -4.32
CA TYR A 124 11.05 -14.15 -4.18
C TYR A 124 11.58 -12.77 -4.59
N ASN A 125 10.78 -12.05 -5.37
CA ASN A 125 11.05 -10.68 -5.79
C ASN A 125 9.79 -9.81 -5.57
N ALA A 126 9.84 -8.92 -4.58
CA ALA A 126 8.71 -8.04 -4.25
C ALA A 126 8.29 -7.12 -5.41
N GLY A 127 9.25 -6.66 -6.21
CA GLY A 127 9.01 -5.83 -7.39
C GLY A 127 8.86 -6.61 -8.70
N GLY A 128 9.02 -7.94 -8.65
CA GLY A 128 8.84 -8.81 -9.81
C GLY A 128 7.36 -9.03 -10.11
N GLY A 129 7.09 -9.43 -11.33
CA GLY A 129 5.74 -9.74 -11.80
C GLY A 129 5.75 -10.17 -13.26
N LEU A 130 4.59 -10.55 -13.76
CA LEU A 130 4.39 -10.79 -15.20
C LEU A 130 4.11 -9.47 -15.90
N SER A 131 4.62 -9.30 -17.11
CA SER A 131 4.28 -8.13 -17.92
C SER A 131 2.84 -8.22 -18.44
N TYR A 132 2.25 -7.06 -18.80
CA TYR A 132 0.93 -7.05 -19.43
C TYR A 132 0.93 -7.89 -20.74
N GLU A 133 2.01 -7.83 -21.51
CA GLU A 133 2.14 -8.58 -22.76
C GLU A 133 2.18 -10.08 -22.52
N GLU A 134 2.90 -10.55 -21.49
CA GLU A 134 2.89 -11.97 -21.10
C GLU A 134 1.50 -12.42 -20.69
N MET A 135 0.80 -11.64 -19.86
CA MET A 135 -0.56 -11.95 -19.41
C MET A 135 -1.57 -11.95 -20.55
N ASN A 136 -1.46 -11.00 -21.48
CA ASN A 136 -2.32 -10.93 -22.66
C ASN A 136 -2.09 -12.10 -23.63
N ARG A 137 -0.83 -12.50 -23.81
CA ARG A 137 -0.48 -13.68 -24.61
C ARG A 137 -1.07 -14.97 -24.04
N LEU A 138 -1.12 -15.08 -22.72
CA LEU A 138 -1.74 -16.19 -22.01
C LEU A 138 -3.28 -16.12 -22.02
N LYS A 139 -3.88 -15.05 -22.57
CA LYS A 139 -5.34 -14.81 -22.62
C LYS A 139 -6.03 -14.89 -21.24
N LEU A 140 -5.29 -14.61 -20.17
CA LEU A 140 -5.78 -14.70 -18.80
C LEU A 140 -6.49 -13.42 -18.35
N ILE A 141 -6.33 -12.33 -19.09
CA ILE A 141 -6.96 -11.04 -18.81
C ILE A 141 -7.73 -10.55 -20.01
N PRO A 142 -8.84 -9.79 -19.79
CA PRO A 142 -9.56 -9.14 -20.86
C PRO A 142 -8.63 -8.22 -21.65
N GLY A 143 -8.53 -8.41 -22.96
CA GLY A 143 -7.79 -7.51 -23.84
C GLY A 143 -8.55 -6.22 -24.06
N GLY A 144 -7.84 -5.09 -24.24
CA GLY A 144 -8.43 -3.81 -24.58
C GLY A 144 -7.44 -2.65 -24.45
N GLN A 145 -7.71 -1.53 -25.14
CA GLN A 145 -6.82 -0.36 -25.13
C GLN A 145 -6.82 0.43 -23.81
N SER A 146 -7.82 0.23 -22.95
CA SER A 146 -8.01 0.96 -21.71
C SER A 146 -7.88 0.09 -20.47
N VAL A 147 -6.89 -0.79 -20.44
CA VAL A 147 -6.69 -1.71 -19.32
C VAL A 147 -5.81 -1.07 -18.26
N PHE A 148 -6.27 -1.11 -17.01
CA PHE A 148 -5.44 -0.95 -15.83
C PHE A 148 -4.81 -2.31 -15.51
N TYR A 149 -3.49 -2.35 -15.34
CA TYR A 149 -2.75 -3.56 -15.01
C TYR A 149 -1.62 -3.26 -14.03
N GLN A 150 -1.55 -4.07 -12.98
CA GLN A 150 -0.48 -4.05 -12.00
C GLN A 150 -0.13 -5.48 -11.61
N SER A 151 1.15 -5.80 -11.59
CA SER A 151 1.65 -7.09 -11.13
C SER A 151 2.81 -6.87 -10.15
N SER A 152 2.90 -7.72 -9.14
CA SER A 152 3.91 -7.63 -8.08
C SER A 152 4.06 -8.96 -7.34
N ASP A 153 5.02 -9.01 -6.40
CA ASP A 153 5.19 -10.13 -5.47
C ASP A 153 5.46 -11.47 -6.17
N GLU A 154 6.42 -11.50 -7.07
CA GLU A 154 6.79 -12.70 -7.80
C GLU A 154 7.47 -13.73 -6.88
N LEU A 155 6.90 -14.93 -6.82
CA LEU A 155 7.52 -16.14 -6.31
C LEU A 155 7.81 -17.06 -7.47
N SER A 156 9.06 -17.43 -7.69
CA SER A 156 9.47 -18.34 -8.75
C SER A 156 10.27 -19.51 -8.19
N GLY A 157 10.24 -20.63 -8.89
CA GLY A 157 10.95 -21.85 -8.49
C GLY A 157 10.52 -23.06 -9.32
N LYS A 158 10.70 -24.23 -8.73
CA LYS A 158 10.21 -25.50 -9.29
C LYS A 158 9.32 -26.20 -8.27
N LEU A 159 8.21 -26.75 -8.74
CA LEU A 159 7.31 -27.65 -8.03
C LEU A 159 7.32 -28.99 -8.75
N ASP A 160 7.74 -30.06 -8.07
CA ASP A 160 7.95 -31.38 -8.68
C ASP A 160 8.83 -31.34 -9.94
N GLY A 161 9.87 -30.50 -9.91
CA GLY A 161 10.76 -30.30 -11.06
C GLY A 161 10.20 -29.39 -12.16
N VAL A 162 8.93 -29.00 -12.11
CA VAL A 162 8.29 -28.11 -13.10
C VAL A 162 8.51 -26.66 -12.71
N PRO A 163 9.11 -25.82 -13.56
CA PRO A 163 9.25 -24.39 -13.28
C PRO A 163 7.91 -23.70 -13.14
N PHE A 164 7.77 -22.84 -12.15
CA PHE A 164 6.58 -22.01 -11.93
C PHE A 164 6.93 -20.56 -11.59
N ARG A 165 5.98 -19.66 -11.85
CA ARG A 165 5.97 -18.27 -11.41
C ARG A 165 4.59 -17.96 -10.84
N ALA A 166 4.52 -17.54 -9.59
CA ALA A 166 3.32 -17.07 -8.93
C ALA A 166 3.45 -15.58 -8.69
N VAL A 167 2.45 -14.79 -9.08
CA VAL A 167 2.45 -13.33 -8.99
C VAL A 167 1.10 -12.83 -8.52
N ASN A 168 1.08 -11.72 -7.78
CA ASN A 168 -0.14 -10.99 -7.51
C ASN A 168 -0.46 -10.11 -8.71
N VAL A 169 -1.68 -10.16 -9.19
CA VAL A 169 -2.18 -9.38 -10.32
C VAL A 169 -3.42 -8.61 -9.92
N CYS A 170 -3.46 -7.34 -10.27
CA CYS A 170 -4.64 -6.51 -10.22
C CYS A 170 -4.87 -5.93 -11.62
N THR A 171 -6.03 -6.16 -12.20
CA THR A 171 -6.39 -5.66 -13.52
C THR A 171 -7.82 -5.18 -13.59
N GLY A 172 -8.09 -4.25 -14.48
CA GLY A 172 -9.39 -3.65 -14.65
C GLY A 172 -9.45 -2.63 -15.78
N GLU A 173 -10.54 -1.90 -15.83
CA GLU A 173 -10.71 -0.78 -16.75
C GLU A 173 -10.05 0.47 -16.17
N LYS A 174 -9.37 1.26 -17.01
CA LYS A 174 -8.82 2.55 -16.59
C LYS A 174 -9.92 3.49 -16.11
N ALA A 175 -9.55 4.35 -15.17
CA ALA A 175 -10.42 5.44 -14.73
C ALA A 175 -10.91 6.26 -15.94
N SER A 176 -12.22 6.57 -15.98
CA SER A 176 -12.82 7.44 -16.98
C SER A 176 -12.75 8.91 -16.55
N ALA A 177 -13.05 9.82 -17.46
CA ALA A 177 -13.14 11.26 -17.14
C ALA A 177 -14.16 11.59 -16.02
N ARG A 178 -15.10 10.67 -15.75
CA ARG A 178 -16.14 10.81 -14.71
C ARG A 178 -15.80 10.08 -13.41
N SER A 179 -14.81 9.18 -13.42
CA SER A 179 -14.40 8.40 -12.23
C SER A 179 -12.88 8.41 -12.13
N SER A 180 -12.35 8.90 -11.02
CA SER A 180 -10.90 8.95 -10.75
C SER A 180 -10.31 7.58 -10.38
N THR A 181 -11.15 6.58 -10.11
CA THR A 181 -10.72 5.25 -9.70
C THR A 181 -10.92 4.23 -10.82
N PRO A 182 -9.96 3.33 -11.06
CA PRO A 182 -10.13 2.23 -12.01
C PRO A 182 -11.19 1.25 -11.48
N LYS A 183 -11.97 0.67 -12.39
CA LYS A 183 -12.89 -0.41 -12.07
C LYS A 183 -12.12 -1.73 -12.08
N ILE A 184 -11.86 -2.28 -10.89
CA ILE A 184 -11.16 -3.56 -10.76
C ILE A 184 -12.05 -4.70 -11.28
N LEU A 185 -11.52 -5.50 -12.18
CA LEU A 185 -12.17 -6.69 -12.74
C LEU A 185 -11.61 -7.97 -12.14
N PHE A 186 -10.32 -7.98 -11.82
CA PHE A 186 -9.66 -9.10 -11.17
C PHE A 186 -8.58 -8.60 -10.22
N GLU A 187 -8.55 -9.18 -9.03
CA GLU A 187 -7.48 -9.00 -8.06
C GLU A 187 -7.21 -10.36 -7.40
N GLY A 188 -6.02 -10.88 -7.58
CA GLY A 188 -5.69 -12.21 -7.07
C GLY A 188 -4.30 -12.68 -7.45
N GLN A 189 -4.03 -13.94 -7.18
CA GLN A 189 -2.77 -14.59 -7.53
C GLN A 189 -2.92 -15.38 -8.83
N VAL A 190 -1.94 -15.19 -9.71
CA VAL A 190 -1.80 -15.96 -10.95
C VAL A 190 -0.57 -16.84 -10.83
N ILE A 191 -0.72 -18.13 -11.12
CA ILE A 191 0.38 -19.10 -11.13
C ILE A 191 0.54 -19.62 -12.55
N VAL A 192 1.74 -19.47 -13.09
CA VAL A 192 2.10 -19.94 -14.43
C VAL A 192 3.10 -21.06 -14.29
N PHE A 193 2.79 -22.23 -14.87
CA PHE A 193 3.69 -23.36 -14.95
C PHE A 193 4.28 -23.46 -16.35
N SER A 194 5.59 -23.68 -16.45
CA SER A 194 6.28 -23.90 -17.71
C SER A 194 6.48 -25.40 -17.93
N TYR A 195 5.43 -26.08 -18.38
CA TYR A 195 5.45 -27.54 -18.56
C TYR A 195 6.36 -28.01 -19.70
N PHE A 196 6.73 -27.11 -20.62
CA PHE A 196 7.38 -27.56 -21.86
C PHE A 196 8.44 -26.58 -22.33
N ASP A 197 9.68 -26.95 -22.13
CA ASP A 197 10.77 -26.46 -22.95
C ASP A 197 10.70 -27.19 -24.32
N ASN A 198 10.41 -26.43 -25.39
CA ASN A 198 10.58 -26.83 -26.80
C ASN A 198 9.66 -27.91 -27.40
N ARG A 199 8.54 -28.27 -26.82
CA ARG A 199 7.54 -29.09 -27.59
C ARG A 199 6.41 -28.20 -28.08
N LYS A 200 6.07 -28.29 -29.38
CA LYS A 200 4.87 -27.69 -29.97
C LYS A 200 3.65 -28.16 -29.17
N ILE A 201 3.10 -27.31 -28.36
CA ILE A 201 1.86 -27.60 -27.65
C ILE A 201 0.74 -27.18 -28.60
N SER A 202 -0.14 -28.09 -28.93
CA SER A 202 -1.47 -27.74 -29.39
C SER A 202 -2.15 -26.93 -28.29
N GLU A 203 -2.69 -25.78 -28.65
CA GLU A 203 -3.31 -24.80 -27.72
C GLU A 203 -4.37 -25.50 -26.85
N GLY A 204 -4.05 -25.75 -25.61
CA GLY A 204 -4.99 -26.24 -24.59
C GLY A 204 -4.87 -25.43 -23.30
N PHE A 205 -5.98 -24.87 -22.85
CA PHE A 205 -6.05 -24.20 -21.57
C PHE A 205 -6.55 -25.16 -20.50
N VAL A 206 -5.87 -25.25 -19.36
CA VAL A 206 -6.45 -25.81 -18.14
C VAL A 206 -6.91 -24.63 -17.30
N GLN A 207 -8.21 -24.46 -17.19
CA GLN A 207 -8.83 -23.53 -16.25
C GLN A 207 -9.15 -24.35 -14.99
N VAL A 208 -8.55 -23.95 -13.86
CA VAL A 208 -8.83 -24.53 -12.54
C VAL A 208 -9.83 -23.62 -11.83
#